data_2129bdf64381d0a816b26808e9814268
#
_entry.id   2129bdf64381d0a816b26808e9814268
#
_cell.length_a   1.000
_cell.length_b   1.000
_cell.length_c   1.000
_cell.angle_alpha   90.00
_cell.angle_beta   90.00
_cell.angle_gamma   90.00
#
_symmetry.space_group_name_H-M   'P 1'
#
loop_
_entity.id
_entity.type
_entity.pdbx_description
1 polymer ?
#
loop_
_entity_poly.entity_id
_entity_poly.type
_entity_poly.pdbx_seq_one_letter_code
_entity_poly.pdbx_strand_id
1 'polypeptide(L)'
;GDYRLDNMIFHATEPRVQAVLDWELSTLGDPMADFTYLLMQWTMPGLANADLKALNIPSQDEAAQIYCNVTGMAVPDLNWYFSYNLFRLAGITQGIAGRVRDGTAANAKALESAARTVPLSKASWEYAQKAGAT
;
A
#
# COMPACT_ATOMS: atom_id res chain seq x y z
N GLY A 1 -7.27 7.92 0.33
CA GLY A 1 -7.34 6.76 1.20
C GLY A 1 -7.13 5.41 0.54
N ASP A 2 -7.10 5.30 -0.79
CA ASP A 2 -6.81 4.04 -1.52
C ASP A 2 -5.96 4.35 -2.76
N TYR A 3 -4.88 5.12 -2.55
CA TYR A 3 -3.99 5.54 -3.62
C TYR A 3 -3.12 4.39 -4.10
N ARG A 4 -3.46 3.83 -5.27
CA ARG A 4 -2.78 2.67 -5.87
C ARG A 4 -2.93 2.67 -7.39
N LEU A 5 -2.09 1.91 -8.08
CA LEU A 5 -2.06 1.88 -9.55
C LEU A 5 -3.40 1.49 -10.18
N ASP A 6 -4.17 0.58 -9.54
CA ASP A 6 -5.48 0.14 -10.03
C ASP A 6 -6.51 1.27 -10.06
N ASN A 7 -6.31 2.31 -9.23
CA ASN A 7 -7.18 3.48 -9.13
C ASN A 7 -6.65 4.67 -9.96
N MET A 8 -5.83 4.42 -10.97
CA MET A 8 -5.28 5.44 -11.86
C MET A 8 -5.58 5.11 -13.32
N ILE A 9 -5.93 6.14 -14.09
CA ILE A 9 -5.99 6.07 -15.55
C ILE A 9 -4.71 6.69 -16.09
N PHE A 10 -3.94 5.91 -16.83
CA PHE A 10 -2.75 6.38 -17.52
C PHE A 10 -3.08 6.83 -18.93
N HIS A 11 -2.36 7.82 -19.43
CA HIS A 11 -2.48 8.23 -20.82
C HIS A 11 -1.95 7.11 -21.75
N ALA A 12 -2.64 6.88 -22.88
CA ALA A 12 -2.35 5.75 -23.74
C ALA A 12 -0.95 5.77 -24.38
N THR A 13 -0.38 6.95 -24.58
CA THR A 13 0.90 7.13 -25.31
C THR A 13 1.89 8.07 -24.60
N GLU A 14 1.48 8.76 -23.54
CA GLU A 14 2.32 9.70 -22.80
C GLU A 14 2.56 9.17 -21.35
N PRO A 15 3.75 9.40 -20.77
CA PRO A 15 4.06 8.93 -19.41
C PRO A 15 3.45 9.86 -18.36
N ARG A 16 2.11 9.91 -18.29
CA ARG A 16 1.38 10.72 -17.30
C ARG A 16 0.11 10.05 -16.83
N VAL A 17 -0.26 10.32 -15.59
CA VAL A 17 -1.58 9.98 -15.04
C VAL A 17 -2.59 10.95 -15.63
N GLN A 18 -3.68 10.44 -16.19
CA GLN A 18 -4.77 11.21 -16.75
C GLN A 18 -5.87 11.49 -15.72
N ALA A 19 -6.15 10.52 -14.85
CA ALA A 19 -7.10 10.66 -13.77
C ALA A 19 -6.75 9.73 -12.59
N VAL A 20 -7.16 10.13 -11.40
CA VAL A 20 -7.21 9.29 -10.21
C VAL A 20 -8.68 9.00 -9.92
N LEU A 21 -9.00 7.74 -9.65
CA LEU A 21 -10.35 7.23 -9.43
C LEU A 21 -10.56 6.88 -7.95
N ASP A 22 -11.79 6.51 -7.62
CA ASP A 22 -12.19 5.93 -6.35
C ASP A 22 -11.95 6.85 -5.14
N TRP A 23 -12.55 8.04 -5.22
CA TRP A 23 -12.40 9.10 -4.21
C TRP A 23 -13.29 8.90 -2.97
N GLU A 24 -14.06 7.81 -2.87
CA GLU A 24 -15.04 7.61 -1.79
C GLU A 24 -14.41 7.53 -0.39
N LEU A 25 -13.13 7.10 -0.30
CA LEU A 25 -12.35 7.06 0.94
C LEU A 25 -11.48 8.30 1.16
N SER A 26 -11.69 9.36 0.39
CA SER A 26 -10.89 10.58 0.50
C SER A 26 -11.25 11.37 1.75
N THR A 27 -10.22 11.90 2.41
CA THR A 27 -10.36 12.75 3.59
C THR A 27 -9.25 13.79 3.64
N LEU A 28 -9.43 14.81 4.46
CA LEU A 28 -8.33 15.72 4.83
C LEU A 28 -7.51 15.05 5.92
N GLY A 29 -6.23 14.84 5.65
CA GLY A 29 -5.32 14.16 6.57
C GLY A 29 -3.88 14.20 6.10
N ASP A 30 -3.06 13.28 6.61
CA ASP A 30 -1.67 13.16 6.24
C ASP A 30 -1.52 12.47 4.87
N PRO A 31 -1.08 13.19 3.80
CA PRO A 31 -0.94 12.62 2.49
C PRO A 31 0.12 11.51 2.41
N MET A 32 1.08 11.50 3.34
CA MET A 32 2.11 10.46 3.39
C MET A 32 1.51 9.10 3.75
N ALA A 33 0.45 9.06 4.55
CA ALA A 33 -0.26 7.81 4.85
C ALA A 33 -0.86 7.18 3.59
N ASP A 34 -1.32 7.99 2.63
CA ASP A 34 -1.87 7.51 1.36
C ASP A 34 -0.76 7.18 0.35
N PHE A 35 0.26 8.02 0.24
CA PHE A 35 1.39 7.74 -0.63
C PHE A 35 2.16 6.47 -0.23
N THR A 36 2.37 6.22 1.05
CA THR A 36 3.03 5.01 1.53
C THR A 36 2.19 3.75 1.33
N TYR A 37 0.88 3.87 1.16
CA TYR A 37 0.04 2.76 0.73
C TYR A 37 0.42 2.29 -0.69
N LEU A 38 0.69 3.22 -1.61
CA LEU A 38 1.28 2.89 -2.91
C LEU A 38 2.67 2.27 -2.76
N LEU A 39 3.55 2.86 -1.93
CA LEU A 39 4.92 2.37 -1.72
C LEU A 39 4.99 0.94 -1.17
N MET A 40 3.97 0.44 -0.50
CA MET A 40 3.93 -0.95 -0.05
C MET A 40 4.00 -1.96 -1.21
N GLN A 41 3.67 -1.56 -2.44
CA GLN A 41 3.78 -2.45 -3.60
C GLN A 41 5.23 -2.94 -3.80
N TRP A 42 6.23 -2.16 -3.41
CA TRP A 42 7.65 -2.57 -3.45
C TRP A 42 7.99 -3.72 -2.51
N THR A 43 7.21 -3.94 -1.47
CA THR A 43 7.38 -5.04 -0.51
C THR A 43 6.51 -6.26 -0.84
N MET A 44 5.60 -6.15 -1.80
CA MET A 44 4.69 -7.23 -2.16
C MET A 44 5.35 -8.22 -3.13
N PRO A 45 4.95 -9.50 -3.10
CA PRO A 45 5.39 -10.48 -4.10
C PRO A 45 5.15 -9.95 -5.53
N GLY A 46 6.15 -10.02 -6.36
CA GLY A 46 6.15 -9.43 -7.69
C GLY A 46 7.20 -8.33 -7.78
N LEU A 47 6.97 -7.15 -7.21
CA LEU A 47 7.97 -6.08 -7.22
C LEU A 47 9.15 -6.34 -6.28
N ALA A 48 8.93 -6.95 -5.14
CA ALA A 48 10.01 -7.27 -4.18
C ALA A 48 11.13 -8.15 -4.77
N ASN A 49 10.81 -8.95 -5.79
CA ASN A 49 11.74 -9.86 -6.45
C ASN A 49 12.06 -9.42 -7.90
N ALA A 50 11.57 -8.26 -8.35
CA ALA A 50 11.79 -7.76 -9.70
C ALA A 50 13.11 -7.00 -9.80
N ASP A 51 13.75 -7.04 -10.96
CA ASP A 51 14.82 -6.10 -11.30
C ASP A 51 14.22 -4.74 -11.64
N LEU A 52 14.00 -3.93 -10.60
CA LEU A 52 13.37 -2.61 -10.73
C LEU A 52 14.15 -1.70 -11.67
N LYS A 53 15.48 -1.80 -11.66
CA LYS A 53 16.35 -0.98 -12.52
C LYS A 53 16.16 -1.34 -13.99
N ALA A 54 16.08 -2.62 -14.33
CA ALA A 54 15.81 -3.06 -15.70
C ALA A 54 14.41 -2.64 -16.18
N LEU A 55 13.47 -2.49 -15.26
CA LEU A 55 12.11 -2.02 -15.54
C LEU A 55 11.97 -0.50 -15.54
N ASN A 56 13.04 0.26 -15.30
CA ASN A 56 13.01 1.71 -15.08
C ASN A 56 12.04 2.14 -13.97
N ILE A 57 11.89 1.30 -12.95
CA ILE A 57 11.09 1.60 -11.76
C ILE A 57 12.06 2.08 -10.67
N PRO A 58 11.83 3.26 -10.05
CA PRO A 58 12.67 3.71 -8.96
C PRO A 58 12.62 2.74 -7.78
N SER A 59 13.66 2.68 -6.97
CA SER A 59 13.61 2.01 -5.67
C SER A 59 12.56 2.67 -4.77
N GLN A 60 12.19 2.01 -3.70
CA GLN A 60 11.22 2.54 -2.73
C GLN A 60 11.70 3.88 -2.14
N ASP A 61 12.99 3.97 -1.79
CA ASP A 61 13.60 5.19 -1.22
C ASP A 61 13.65 6.32 -2.26
N GLU A 62 14.03 6.00 -3.51
CA GLU A 62 14.02 6.98 -4.60
C GLU A 62 12.60 7.50 -4.88
N ALA A 63 11.60 6.64 -4.88
CA ALA A 63 10.21 7.04 -5.07
C ALA A 63 9.72 7.97 -3.93
N ALA A 64 10.08 7.65 -2.68
CA ALA A 64 9.79 8.50 -1.53
C ALA A 64 10.48 9.86 -1.64
N GLN A 65 11.75 9.89 -2.03
CA GLN A 65 12.50 11.13 -2.21
C GLN A 65 11.91 12.00 -3.33
N ILE A 66 11.53 11.39 -4.46
CA ILE A 66 10.87 12.10 -5.59
C ILE A 66 9.58 12.77 -5.10
N TYR A 67 8.72 12.02 -4.39
CA TYR A 67 7.48 12.54 -3.85
C TYR A 67 7.73 13.72 -2.90
N CYS A 68 8.64 13.57 -1.96
CA CYS A 68 8.96 14.61 -0.99
C CYS A 68 9.56 15.86 -1.64
N ASN A 69 10.42 15.70 -2.65
CA ASN A 69 10.97 16.82 -3.41
C ASN A 69 9.89 17.63 -4.15
N VAL A 70 8.90 16.93 -4.74
CA VAL A 70 7.81 17.58 -5.48
C VAL A 70 6.83 18.30 -4.54
N THR A 71 6.56 17.70 -3.37
CA THR A 71 5.60 18.25 -2.40
C THR A 71 6.22 19.26 -1.41
N GLY A 72 7.54 19.35 -1.37
CA GLY A 72 8.27 20.17 -0.39
C GLY A 72 8.28 19.58 1.02
N MET A 73 7.91 18.32 1.17
CA MET A 73 7.91 17.63 2.47
C MET A 73 9.29 17.05 2.78
N ALA A 74 9.63 16.94 4.06
CA ALA A 74 10.76 16.10 4.49
C ALA A 74 10.36 14.62 4.43
N VAL A 75 11.32 13.75 4.12
CA VAL A 75 11.08 12.29 4.17
C VAL A 75 10.91 11.87 5.64
N PRO A 76 9.73 11.39 6.05
CA PRO A 76 9.49 10.96 7.42
C PRO A 76 10.06 9.55 7.68
N ASP A 77 9.92 9.06 8.91
CA ASP A 77 10.12 7.63 9.17
C ASP A 77 9.02 6.79 8.50
N LEU A 78 9.36 6.19 7.38
CA LEU A 78 8.45 5.36 6.60
C LEU A 78 8.02 4.09 7.35
N ASN A 79 8.78 3.63 8.34
CA ASN A 79 8.44 2.42 9.10
C ASN A 79 7.11 2.58 9.83
N TRP A 80 6.86 3.78 10.40
CA TRP A 80 5.58 4.06 11.04
C TRP A 80 4.40 3.94 10.06
N TYR A 81 4.54 4.52 8.88
CA TYR A 81 3.50 4.49 7.84
C TYR A 81 3.29 3.09 7.26
N PHE A 82 4.36 2.33 7.08
CA PHE A 82 4.23 0.93 6.64
C PHE A 82 3.54 0.07 7.70
N SER A 83 3.87 0.26 8.98
CA SER A 83 3.17 -0.39 10.08
C SER A 83 1.67 -0.08 10.03
N TYR A 84 1.31 1.19 9.95
CA TYR A 84 -0.08 1.65 9.87
C TYR A 84 -0.83 1.01 8.68
N ASN A 85 -0.26 1.07 7.49
CA ASN A 85 -0.91 0.56 6.29
C ASN A 85 -1.04 -0.97 6.27
N LEU A 86 -0.04 -1.70 6.77
CA LEU A 86 -0.10 -3.15 6.91
C LEU A 86 -1.14 -3.58 7.96
N PHE A 87 -1.25 -2.84 9.06
CA PHE A 87 -2.31 -3.06 10.05
C PHE A 87 -3.71 -2.83 9.47
N ARG A 88 -3.87 -1.74 8.71
CA ARG A 88 -5.12 -1.45 7.97
C ARG A 88 -5.49 -2.59 7.03
N LEU A 89 -4.52 -3.10 6.24
CA LEU A 89 -4.75 -4.25 5.35
C LEU A 89 -5.08 -5.53 6.13
N ALA A 90 -4.44 -5.77 7.28
CA ALA A 90 -4.77 -6.90 8.14
C ALA A 90 -6.23 -6.82 8.62
N GLY A 91 -6.71 -5.62 8.99
CA GLY A 91 -8.10 -5.39 9.36
C GLY A 91 -9.08 -5.68 8.21
N ILE A 92 -8.75 -5.24 6.98
CA ILE A 92 -9.56 -5.51 5.79
C ILE A 92 -9.64 -7.02 5.52
N THR A 93 -8.51 -7.72 5.56
CA THR A 93 -8.47 -9.17 5.31
C THR A 93 -9.15 -9.95 6.43
N GLN A 94 -9.10 -9.48 7.68
CA GLN A 94 -9.86 -10.04 8.81
C GLN A 94 -11.38 -9.90 8.58
N GLY A 95 -11.84 -8.77 8.06
CA GLY A 95 -13.24 -8.59 7.68
C GLY A 95 -13.68 -9.56 6.56
N ILE A 96 -12.78 -9.83 5.59
CA ILE A 96 -13.02 -10.85 4.57
C ILE A 96 -13.10 -12.24 5.20
N ALA A 97 -12.20 -12.57 6.15
CA ALA A 97 -12.24 -13.85 6.86
C ALA A 97 -13.56 -14.05 7.62
N GLY A 98 -14.11 -13.00 8.23
CA GLY A 98 -15.43 -13.02 8.84
C GLY A 98 -16.53 -13.41 7.83
N ARG A 99 -16.55 -12.73 6.67
CA ARG A 99 -17.52 -13.04 5.61
C ARG A 99 -17.37 -14.45 5.04
N VAL A 100 -16.14 -14.96 4.92
CA VAL A 100 -15.90 -16.36 4.50
C VAL A 100 -16.50 -17.33 5.50
N ARG A 101 -16.23 -17.12 6.80
CA ARG A 101 -16.78 -17.94 7.89
C ARG A 101 -18.31 -17.93 7.88
N ASP A 102 -18.92 -16.77 7.66
CA ASP A 102 -20.37 -16.57 7.70
C ASP A 102 -21.07 -16.95 6.37
N GLY A 103 -20.30 -17.44 5.37
CA GLY A 103 -20.83 -17.86 4.05
C GLY A 103 -21.33 -16.70 3.17
N THR A 104 -20.96 -15.45 3.48
CA THR A 104 -21.42 -14.23 2.77
C THR A 104 -20.36 -13.63 1.86
N ALA A 105 -19.22 -14.29 1.68
CA ALA A 105 -18.16 -13.81 0.80
C ALA A 105 -18.56 -13.95 -0.68
N ALA A 106 -18.55 -12.84 -1.43
CA ALA A 106 -18.96 -12.80 -2.83
C ALA A 106 -17.83 -13.16 -3.83
N ASN A 107 -16.58 -13.28 -3.38
CA ASN A 107 -15.41 -13.47 -4.24
C ASN A 107 -14.78 -14.85 -4.06
N ALA A 108 -14.52 -15.56 -5.16
CA ALA A 108 -13.85 -16.86 -5.15
C ALA A 108 -12.43 -16.81 -4.49
N LYS A 109 -11.75 -15.65 -4.53
CA LYS A 109 -10.45 -15.44 -3.89
C LYS A 109 -10.53 -14.99 -2.42
N ALA A 110 -11.73 -14.95 -1.82
CA ALA A 110 -11.92 -14.47 -0.46
C ALA A 110 -11.13 -15.29 0.56
N LEU A 111 -11.05 -16.61 0.38
CA LEU A 111 -10.29 -17.50 1.28
C LEU A 111 -8.78 -17.21 1.22
N GLU A 112 -8.23 -17.01 0.03
CA GLU A 112 -6.83 -16.61 -0.18
C GLU A 112 -6.55 -15.24 0.48
N SER A 113 -7.46 -14.28 0.29
CA SER A 113 -7.34 -12.96 0.91
C SER A 113 -7.39 -13.04 2.43
N ALA A 114 -8.28 -13.84 2.99
CA ALA A 114 -8.40 -14.07 4.43
C ALA A 114 -7.13 -14.68 5.04
N ALA A 115 -6.45 -15.59 4.33
CA ALA A 115 -5.21 -16.21 4.78
C ALA A 115 -4.06 -15.20 4.97
N ARG A 116 -4.15 -14.01 4.37
CA ARG A 116 -3.13 -12.95 4.48
C ARG A 116 -3.18 -12.18 5.80
N THR A 117 -4.23 -12.31 6.60
CA THR A 117 -4.41 -11.53 7.84
C THR A 117 -3.23 -11.70 8.81
N VAL A 118 -2.84 -12.93 9.11
CA VAL A 118 -1.74 -13.20 10.04
C VAL A 118 -0.38 -12.73 9.52
N PRO A 119 0.02 -13.04 8.26
CA PRO A 119 1.25 -12.48 7.68
C PRO A 119 1.29 -10.95 7.70
N LEU A 120 0.20 -10.28 7.34
CA LEU A 120 0.12 -8.82 7.35
C LEU A 120 0.26 -8.22 8.75
N SER A 121 -0.40 -8.84 9.76
CA SER A 121 -0.28 -8.41 11.16
C SER A 121 1.16 -8.54 11.68
N LYS A 122 1.84 -9.64 11.35
CA LYS A 122 3.24 -9.85 11.73
C LYS A 122 4.16 -8.81 11.08
N ALA A 123 4.03 -8.60 9.77
CA ALA A 123 4.80 -7.58 9.05
C ALA A 123 4.54 -6.17 9.60
N SER A 124 3.29 -5.84 9.93
CA SER A 124 2.94 -4.58 10.60
C SER A 124 3.71 -4.40 11.90
N TRP A 125 3.75 -5.44 12.73
CA TRP A 125 4.46 -5.40 14.00
C TRP A 125 5.97 -5.23 13.84
N GLU A 126 6.58 -5.92 12.87
CA GLU A 126 8.01 -5.76 12.55
C GLU A 126 8.35 -4.31 12.16
N TYR A 127 7.50 -3.65 11.38
CA TYR A 127 7.65 -2.24 11.04
C TYR A 127 7.40 -1.32 12.23
N ALA A 128 6.44 -1.64 13.11
CA ALA A 128 6.22 -0.90 14.35
C ALA A 128 7.46 -0.92 15.25
N GLN A 129 8.10 -2.09 15.38
CA GLN A 129 9.34 -2.22 16.15
C GLN A 129 10.49 -1.39 15.54
N LYS A 130 10.62 -1.36 14.21
CA LYS A 130 11.59 -0.50 13.52
C LYS A 130 11.31 0.99 13.77
N ALA A 131 10.05 1.35 13.96
CA ALA A 131 9.62 2.72 14.31
C ALA A 131 9.70 3.01 15.82
N GLY A 132 10.20 2.07 16.63
CA GLY A 132 10.45 2.26 18.07
C GLY A 132 9.39 1.68 19.01
N ALA A 133 8.44 0.88 18.51
CA ALA A 133 7.50 0.18 19.39
C ALA A 133 8.21 -0.94 20.19
N THR A 134 7.79 -1.12 21.45
CA THR A 134 8.33 -2.11 22.40
C THR A 134 7.27 -3.14 22.80
#